data_c0f42677da5decba70d28894280659cd
#
_entry.id   c0f42677da5decba70d28894280659cd
#
_cell.length_a   1.000
_cell.length_b   1.000
_cell.length_c   1.000
_cell.angle_alpha   90.00
_cell.angle_beta   90.00
_cell.angle_gamma   90.00
#
_symmetry.space_group_name_H-M   'P 1'
#
loop_
_entity.id
_entity.type
_entity.pdbx_description
1 polymer ?
#
loop_
_entity_poly.entity_id
_entity_poly.type
_entity_poly.pdbx_seq_one_letter_code
_entity_poly.pdbx_strand_id
1 'polypeptide(L)'
;MSTIKTNQLAHTANGASVFTLPTTDGSNGQVIKTNGSGALSFGGNTGSLQVLEQFFSPADGSAFSTSNGTITLGNVTSTLNLTTTFQDLPGSYITGYTPPSGTTQVIYEVQFGLRSSDSSAILGGHMVLDGNIILESRFGLRGSTNYSDMLYTFKFGINIGGSTSTTTGRLASWTSGKEIKLQLDEHDSSYEWVANILGNYGNAGHQGATMRPRVGITAIGTL
;
A
#
# COMPACT_ATOMS: atom_id res chain seq x y z
N MET A 1 -36.46 10.21 30.60
CA MET A 1 -35.94 10.03 29.23
C MET A 1 -37.16 9.93 28.31
N SER A 2 -37.28 10.79 27.30
CA SER A 2 -38.40 10.76 26.36
C SER A 2 -38.11 9.77 25.24
N THR A 3 -39.02 8.87 24.95
CA THR A 3 -38.89 7.86 23.87
C THR A 3 -39.96 8.15 22.81
N ILE A 4 -39.53 8.28 21.54
CA ILE A 4 -40.48 8.34 20.41
C ILE A 4 -40.66 6.91 19.92
N LYS A 5 -41.91 6.42 19.99
CA LYS A 5 -42.30 5.12 19.40
C LYS A 5 -43.06 5.38 18.11
N THR A 6 -42.48 5.09 16.99
CA THR A 6 -43.11 5.18 15.67
C THR A 6 -42.56 4.10 14.74
N ASN A 7 -43.40 3.58 13.85
CA ASN A 7 -42.99 2.68 12.77
C ASN A 7 -42.94 3.37 11.41
N GLN A 8 -43.22 4.67 11.36
CA GLN A 8 -43.20 5.46 10.13
C GLN A 8 -42.68 6.87 10.39
N LEU A 9 -41.96 7.42 9.43
CA LEU A 9 -41.55 8.80 9.35
C LEU A 9 -42.15 9.43 8.11
N ALA A 10 -42.84 10.57 8.25
CA ALA A 10 -43.45 11.30 7.18
C ALA A 10 -42.89 12.71 7.10
N HIS A 11 -42.72 13.25 5.87
CA HIS A 11 -42.42 14.65 5.64
C HIS A 11 -43.78 15.41 5.50
N THR A 12 -43.91 16.55 6.15
CA THR A 12 -45.19 17.27 6.28
C THR A 12 -45.59 18.10 5.07
N ALA A 13 -44.79 18.20 4.02
CA ALA A 13 -45.08 18.99 2.83
C ALA A 13 -45.60 18.10 1.69
N ASN A 14 -46.79 18.43 1.19
CA ASN A 14 -47.42 17.99 -0.07
C ASN A 14 -47.40 16.49 -0.39
N GLY A 15 -48.26 15.70 0.25
CA GLY A 15 -48.48 14.31 -0.14
C GLY A 15 -47.28 13.41 0.19
N ALA A 16 -46.83 13.55 1.37
CA ALA A 16 -45.61 13.07 1.97
C ALA A 16 -45.24 11.64 1.63
N SER A 17 -44.02 11.44 1.15
CA SER A 17 -43.35 10.13 1.19
C SER A 17 -43.28 9.66 2.62
N VAL A 18 -43.95 8.55 2.93
CA VAL A 18 -43.89 7.90 4.25
C VAL A 18 -42.79 6.86 4.20
N PHE A 19 -41.81 6.98 5.09
CA PHE A 19 -40.82 5.94 5.26
C PHE A 19 -41.22 4.95 6.31
N THR A 20 -41.35 3.68 5.95
CA THR A 20 -41.57 2.59 6.89
C THR A 20 -40.23 2.19 7.51
N LEU A 21 -40.15 2.24 8.84
CA LEU A 21 -38.95 1.85 9.58
C LEU A 21 -38.80 0.33 9.62
N PRO A 22 -37.54 -0.18 9.70
CA PRO A 22 -37.32 -1.59 9.95
C PRO A 22 -38.01 -2.05 11.25
N THR A 23 -38.55 -3.27 11.25
CA THR A 23 -39.22 -3.86 12.40
C THR A 23 -38.27 -4.52 13.39
N THR A 24 -37.02 -4.68 13.04
CA THR A 24 -35.95 -5.30 13.84
C THR A 24 -34.76 -4.40 13.88
N ASP A 25 -33.96 -4.51 14.93
CA ASP A 25 -32.65 -3.83 14.99
C ASP A 25 -31.67 -4.42 13.95
N GLY A 26 -30.82 -3.58 13.43
CA GLY A 26 -29.72 -4.01 12.57
C GLY A 26 -28.57 -4.64 13.37
N SER A 27 -27.68 -5.30 12.67
CA SER A 27 -26.40 -5.78 13.23
C SER A 27 -25.34 -4.70 13.18
N ASN A 28 -24.29 -4.82 14.00
CA ASN A 28 -23.15 -3.89 13.99
C ASN A 28 -22.55 -3.74 12.57
N GLY A 29 -22.31 -2.51 12.14
CA GLY A 29 -21.78 -2.19 10.83
C GLY A 29 -22.82 -2.08 9.70
N GLN A 30 -24.10 -2.34 9.96
CA GLN A 30 -25.17 -2.09 9.00
C GLN A 30 -25.59 -0.62 8.98
N VAL A 31 -26.03 -0.17 7.82
CA VAL A 31 -26.59 1.16 7.59
C VAL A 31 -28.07 1.05 7.21
N ILE A 32 -28.84 2.09 7.48
CA ILE A 32 -30.22 2.16 7.00
C ILE A 32 -30.21 2.50 5.52
N LYS A 33 -30.86 1.68 4.71
CA LYS A 33 -31.00 1.81 3.27
C LYS A 33 -32.46 2.00 2.88
N THR A 34 -32.70 2.79 1.83
CA THR A 34 -34.01 2.89 1.18
C THR A 34 -34.08 1.97 -0.04
N ASN A 35 -35.26 1.40 -0.28
CA ASN A 35 -35.54 0.66 -1.52
C ASN A 35 -36.03 1.57 -2.67
N GLY A 36 -36.05 2.90 -2.47
CA GLY A 36 -36.59 3.86 -3.43
C GLY A 36 -38.13 3.96 -3.46
N SER A 37 -38.84 3.14 -2.69
CA SER A 37 -40.30 3.08 -2.64
C SER A 37 -40.87 3.28 -1.22
N GLY A 38 -40.12 3.95 -0.34
CA GLY A 38 -40.56 4.33 1.00
C GLY A 38 -40.30 3.27 2.08
N ALA A 39 -39.72 2.12 1.79
CA ALA A 39 -39.29 1.19 2.83
C ALA A 39 -37.82 1.39 3.18
N LEU A 40 -37.51 1.39 4.47
CA LEU A 40 -36.17 1.39 5.02
C LEU A 40 -35.83 0.00 5.55
N SER A 41 -34.60 -0.41 5.35
CA SER A 41 -34.07 -1.68 5.85
C SER A 41 -32.64 -1.51 6.33
N PHE A 42 -32.18 -2.37 7.24
CA PHE A 42 -30.77 -2.47 7.55
C PHE A 42 -30.06 -3.30 6.48
N GLY A 43 -28.91 -2.84 6.03
CA GLY A 43 -28.08 -3.58 5.08
C GLY A 43 -26.61 -3.23 5.25
N GLY A 44 -25.74 -4.13 4.85
CA GLY A 44 -24.31 -3.85 4.84
C GLY A 44 -24.02 -2.61 3.99
N ASN A 45 -22.97 -1.88 4.31
CA ASN A 45 -22.48 -0.77 3.47
C ASN A 45 -21.84 -1.35 2.19
N THR A 46 -22.66 -2.05 1.40
CA THR A 46 -22.22 -2.72 0.18
C THR A 46 -22.28 -1.78 -1.00
N GLY A 47 -21.18 -1.61 -1.71
CA GLY A 47 -21.23 -1.01 -3.04
C GLY A 47 -20.16 0.01 -3.39
N SER A 48 -19.41 0.56 -2.46
CA SER A 48 -18.26 1.41 -2.78
C SER A 48 -16.98 0.78 -2.31
N LEU A 49 -15.99 0.71 -3.18
CA LEU A 49 -14.63 0.43 -2.78
C LEU A 49 -14.18 1.52 -1.81
N GLN A 50 -13.62 1.12 -0.69
CA GLN A 50 -13.13 2.02 0.34
C GLN A 50 -11.76 1.56 0.83
N VAL A 51 -11.02 2.47 1.42
CA VAL A 51 -9.80 2.14 2.14
C VAL A 51 -10.20 1.45 3.45
N LEU A 52 -9.85 0.18 3.58
CA LEU A 52 -10.11 -0.62 4.78
C LEU A 52 -9.00 -0.47 5.81
N GLU A 53 -7.76 -0.31 5.33
CA GLU A 53 -6.59 -0.09 6.17
C GLU A 53 -5.52 0.65 5.37
N GLN A 54 -4.79 1.56 6.02
CA GLN A 54 -3.67 2.25 5.41
C GLN A 54 -2.61 2.64 6.43
N PHE A 55 -1.35 2.47 6.07
CA PHE A 55 -0.20 3.09 6.73
C PHE A 55 0.88 3.42 5.71
N PHE A 56 1.67 4.45 5.97
CA PHE A 56 2.84 4.84 5.18
C PHE A 56 3.82 5.58 6.09
N SER A 57 4.99 5.01 6.33
CA SER A 57 5.90 5.52 7.36
C SER A 57 7.37 5.31 7.00
N PRO A 58 8.29 6.10 7.57
CA PRO A 58 9.71 5.85 7.43
C PRO A 58 10.10 4.50 8.04
N ALA A 59 11.08 3.84 7.42
CA ALA A 59 11.68 2.60 7.91
C ALA A 59 12.67 2.92 9.06
N ASP A 60 12.13 3.22 10.24
CA ASP A 60 12.85 3.66 11.45
C ASP A 60 12.75 2.67 12.62
N GLY A 61 12.19 1.48 12.38
CA GLY A 61 11.93 0.47 13.40
C GLY A 61 10.57 0.61 14.08
N SER A 62 9.73 1.56 13.65
CA SER A 62 8.38 1.73 14.20
C SER A 62 7.49 0.53 13.94
N ALA A 63 6.58 0.27 14.88
CA ALA A 63 5.57 -0.76 14.79
C ALA A 63 4.17 -0.14 14.63
N PHE A 64 3.34 -0.78 13.83
CA PHE A 64 1.95 -0.36 13.54
C PHE A 64 0.99 -1.49 13.87
N SER A 65 -0.07 -1.16 14.59
CA SER A 65 -1.19 -2.08 14.76
C SER A 65 -2.02 -2.09 13.49
N THR A 66 -2.24 -3.28 12.95
CA THR A 66 -3.11 -3.53 11.81
C THR A 66 -4.33 -4.33 12.25
N SER A 67 -5.30 -4.50 11.38
CA SER A 67 -6.52 -5.29 11.66
C SER A 67 -6.21 -6.75 12.05
N ASN A 68 -5.12 -7.31 11.56
CA ASN A 68 -4.74 -8.71 11.76
C ASN A 68 -3.37 -8.91 12.44
N GLY A 69 -2.91 -7.95 13.23
CA GLY A 69 -1.66 -8.06 13.97
C GLY A 69 -0.84 -6.78 14.01
N THR A 70 0.45 -6.91 14.28
CA THR A 70 1.39 -5.79 14.33
C THR A 70 2.45 -5.98 13.25
N ILE A 71 2.72 -4.94 12.48
CA ILE A 71 3.82 -4.87 11.51
C ILE A 71 4.91 -3.98 12.08
N THR A 72 6.14 -4.49 12.11
CA THR A 72 7.32 -3.70 12.49
C THR A 72 8.16 -3.42 11.24
N LEU A 73 8.40 -2.16 10.95
CA LEU A 73 9.23 -1.76 9.82
C LEU A 73 10.72 -1.95 10.15
N GLY A 74 11.54 -2.17 9.12
CA GLY A 74 12.99 -2.21 9.28
C GLY A 74 13.53 -0.87 9.78
N ASN A 75 14.64 -0.89 10.51
CA ASN A 75 15.36 0.33 10.91
C ASN A 75 16.55 0.54 9.98
N VAL A 76 16.43 1.46 9.03
CA VAL A 76 17.46 1.76 8.05
C VAL A 76 18.38 2.86 8.58
N THR A 77 19.66 2.54 8.73
CA THR A 77 20.68 3.45 9.26
C THR A 77 21.86 3.66 8.32
N SER A 78 21.88 2.99 7.15
CA SER A 78 22.95 3.07 6.15
C SER A 78 22.39 3.05 4.74
N THR A 79 23.19 3.54 3.81
CA THR A 79 22.98 3.38 2.36
C THR A 79 23.23 1.95 1.92
N LEU A 80 22.77 1.59 0.72
CA LEU A 80 23.04 0.32 0.05
C LEU A 80 23.73 0.61 -1.28
N ASN A 81 24.99 0.19 -1.42
CA ASN A 81 25.64 0.14 -2.72
C ASN A 81 25.11 -1.08 -3.48
N LEU A 82 24.57 -0.85 -4.67
CA LEU A 82 24.02 -1.93 -5.48
C LEU A 82 25.16 -2.72 -6.14
N THR A 83 24.83 -3.91 -6.56
CA THR A 83 25.70 -4.82 -7.31
C THR A 83 24.95 -5.35 -8.52
N THR A 84 25.63 -6.03 -9.42
CA THR A 84 25.03 -6.69 -10.59
C THR A 84 24.14 -7.88 -10.25
N THR A 85 23.95 -8.15 -8.96
CA THR A 85 23.01 -9.17 -8.47
C THR A 85 21.89 -8.50 -7.67
N PHE A 86 20.66 -8.89 -7.90
CA PHE A 86 19.52 -8.36 -7.17
C PHE A 86 19.69 -8.46 -5.66
N GLN A 87 19.55 -7.34 -4.99
CA GLN A 87 19.66 -7.18 -3.55
C GLN A 87 18.34 -6.65 -2.99
N ASP A 88 17.98 -7.12 -1.82
CA ASP A 88 16.83 -6.59 -1.10
C ASP A 88 17.07 -5.14 -0.70
N LEU A 89 16.17 -4.23 -1.04
CA LEU A 89 16.23 -2.84 -0.61
C LEU A 89 15.91 -2.74 0.89
N PRO A 90 16.87 -2.36 1.75
CA PRO A 90 16.61 -2.19 3.17
C PRO A 90 15.48 -1.19 3.42
N GLY A 91 14.54 -1.53 4.29
CA GLY A 91 13.39 -0.70 4.63
C GLY A 91 12.22 -0.79 3.65
N SER A 92 12.30 -1.62 2.61
CA SER A 92 11.17 -1.92 1.72
C SER A 92 10.28 -3.06 2.25
N TYR A 93 10.72 -3.77 3.26
CA TYR A 93 10.05 -4.97 3.76
C TYR A 93 8.75 -4.65 4.50
N ILE A 94 7.73 -5.42 4.17
CA ILE A 94 6.54 -5.61 5.00
C ILE A 94 6.41 -7.11 5.20
N THR A 95 6.61 -7.58 6.42
CA THR A 95 6.64 -9.00 6.74
C THR A 95 5.42 -9.39 7.58
N GLY A 96 4.79 -10.50 7.21
CA GLY A 96 3.66 -11.05 7.97
C GLY A 96 2.35 -10.27 7.81
N TYR A 97 2.23 -9.41 6.80
CA TYR A 97 1.01 -8.64 6.57
C TYR A 97 -0.14 -9.53 6.09
N THR A 98 -1.28 -9.39 6.75
CA THR A 98 -2.56 -9.96 6.35
C THR A 98 -3.58 -8.82 6.26
N PRO A 99 -4.18 -8.56 5.09
CA PRO A 99 -5.14 -7.47 4.96
C PRO A 99 -6.47 -7.76 5.68
N PRO A 100 -7.27 -6.71 5.97
CA PRO A 100 -8.63 -6.87 6.51
C PRO A 100 -9.51 -7.76 5.62
N SER A 101 -10.50 -8.42 6.23
CA SER A 101 -11.53 -9.14 5.47
C SER A 101 -12.26 -8.19 4.52
N GLY A 102 -12.64 -8.67 3.34
CA GLY A 102 -13.27 -7.87 2.29
C GLY A 102 -12.29 -7.10 1.38
N THR A 103 -10.98 -7.19 1.63
CA THR A 103 -9.97 -6.58 0.76
C THR A 103 -9.95 -7.26 -0.61
N THR A 104 -10.04 -6.46 -1.65
CA THR A 104 -9.96 -6.89 -3.07
C THR A 104 -8.68 -6.45 -3.75
N GLN A 105 -8.00 -5.45 -3.19
CA GLN A 105 -6.71 -4.97 -3.68
C GLN A 105 -5.84 -4.47 -2.52
N VAL A 106 -4.57 -4.78 -2.58
CA VAL A 106 -3.53 -4.21 -1.71
C VAL A 106 -2.57 -3.41 -2.57
N ILE A 107 -2.39 -2.13 -2.27
CA ILE A 107 -1.38 -1.28 -2.90
C ILE A 107 -0.16 -1.26 -1.99
N TYR A 108 0.96 -1.71 -2.51
CA TYR A 108 2.28 -1.60 -1.89
C TYR A 108 3.01 -0.40 -2.47
N GLU A 109 3.55 0.45 -1.60
CA GLU A 109 4.25 1.67 -1.98
C GLU A 109 5.56 1.81 -1.22
N VAL A 110 6.65 2.10 -1.93
CA VAL A 110 7.97 2.40 -1.35
C VAL A 110 8.53 3.65 -1.99
N GLN A 111 8.93 4.62 -1.16
CA GLN A 111 9.65 5.82 -1.57
C GLN A 111 11.06 5.78 -1.01
N PHE A 112 12.07 5.91 -1.85
CA PHE A 112 13.47 5.83 -1.46
C PHE A 112 14.37 6.73 -2.32
N GLY A 113 15.48 7.12 -1.75
CA GLY A 113 16.50 7.90 -2.45
C GLY A 113 17.41 7.02 -3.27
N LEU A 114 17.82 7.49 -4.43
CA LEU A 114 18.78 6.85 -5.33
C LEU A 114 19.84 7.85 -5.78
N ARG A 115 21.06 7.36 -5.97
CA ARG A 115 22.14 8.11 -6.63
C ARG A 115 22.77 7.24 -7.70
N SER A 116 22.98 7.80 -8.89
CA SER A 116 23.82 7.21 -9.91
C SER A 116 25.16 7.93 -10.01
N SER A 117 26.24 7.20 -10.26
CA SER A 117 27.56 7.80 -10.50
C SER A 117 27.72 8.38 -11.91
N ASP A 118 26.93 7.93 -12.88
CA ASP A 118 27.07 8.28 -14.30
C ASP A 118 25.72 8.25 -15.05
N SER A 119 25.69 8.95 -16.18
CA SER A 119 24.54 8.93 -17.09
C SER A 119 24.34 7.60 -17.83
N SER A 120 25.35 6.74 -17.86
CA SER A 120 25.31 5.40 -18.46
C SER A 120 24.87 4.33 -17.45
N ALA A 121 24.80 4.69 -16.16
CA ALA A 121 24.37 3.77 -15.10
C ALA A 121 22.91 3.33 -15.32
N ILE A 122 22.67 2.03 -15.33
CA ILE A 122 21.33 1.42 -15.44
C ILE A 122 21.04 0.63 -14.16
N LEU A 123 19.89 0.87 -13.60
CA LEU A 123 19.35 0.16 -12.44
C LEU A 123 18.14 -0.66 -12.87
N GLY A 124 18.06 -1.89 -12.40
CA GLY A 124 16.88 -2.75 -12.47
C GLY A 124 16.20 -2.88 -11.12
N GLY A 125 14.90 -3.14 -11.14
CA GLY A 125 14.18 -3.44 -9.92
C GLY A 125 12.91 -4.23 -10.15
N HIS A 126 12.46 -4.94 -9.11
CA HIS A 126 11.21 -5.67 -9.10
C HIS A 126 10.70 -5.90 -7.69
N MET A 127 9.40 -6.14 -7.58
CA MET A 127 8.77 -6.57 -6.33
C MET A 127 8.86 -8.08 -6.17
N VAL A 128 9.10 -8.51 -4.94
CA VAL A 128 8.98 -9.91 -4.51
C VAL A 128 7.79 -10.02 -3.55
N LEU A 129 6.87 -10.93 -3.83
CA LEU A 129 5.71 -11.23 -3.02
C LEU A 129 5.79 -12.69 -2.56
N ASP A 130 5.92 -12.91 -1.27
CA ASP A 130 5.96 -14.24 -0.65
C ASP A 130 7.01 -15.17 -1.32
N GLY A 131 8.22 -14.63 -1.55
CA GLY A 131 9.34 -15.32 -2.19
C GLY A 131 9.29 -15.39 -3.73
N ASN A 132 8.22 -14.91 -4.35
CA ASN A 132 8.06 -14.95 -5.81
C ASN A 132 8.30 -13.58 -6.44
N ILE A 133 9.11 -13.52 -7.49
CA ILE A 133 9.30 -12.33 -8.31
C ILE A 133 8.02 -12.08 -9.10
N ILE A 134 7.51 -10.84 -9.03
CA ILE A 134 6.34 -10.42 -9.80
C ILE A 134 6.82 -9.79 -11.11
N LEU A 135 6.54 -10.44 -12.23
CA LEU A 135 7.13 -10.07 -13.52
C LEU A 135 6.70 -8.68 -14.02
N GLU A 136 5.42 -8.32 -13.85
CA GLU A 136 4.88 -7.02 -14.26
C GLU A 136 5.26 -5.87 -13.31
N SER A 137 5.93 -6.15 -12.20
CA SER A 137 6.46 -5.14 -11.30
C SER A 137 7.85 -4.62 -11.69
N ARG A 138 8.45 -5.21 -12.73
CA ARG A 138 9.81 -4.85 -13.17
C ARG A 138 9.87 -3.43 -13.68
N PHE A 139 10.94 -2.74 -13.34
CA PHE A 139 11.25 -1.41 -13.85
C PHE A 139 12.75 -1.25 -14.05
N GLY A 140 13.11 -0.28 -14.88
CA GLY A 140 14.50 0.13 -15.08
C GLY A 140 14.63 1.64 -15.01
N LEU A 141 15.72 2.11 -14.45
CA LEU A 141 16.07 3.52 -14.40
C LEU A 141 17.45 3.72 -15.03
N ARG A 142 17.66 4.91 -15.57
CA ARG A 142 18.96 5.32 -16.11
C ARG A 142 19.43 6.59 -15.40
N GLY A 143 20.70 6.66 -15.09
CA GLY A 143 21.33 7.87 -14.60
C GLY A 143 21.20 9.01 -15.62
N SER A 144 21.09 10.24 -15.15
CA SER A 144 20.94 11.40 -16.03
C SER A 144 22.23 12.20 -16.20
N THR A 145 23.03 12.27 -15.16
CA THR A 145 24.32 12.96 -15.10
C THR A 145 25.22 12.31 -14.06
N ASN A 146 26.49 12.69 -14.01
CA ASN A 146 27.38 12.27 -12.92
C ASN A 146 26.81 12.69 -11.57
N TYR A 147 26.70 11.75 -10.65
CA TYR A 147 26.20 11.95 -9.29
C TYR A 147 24.78 12.56 -9.22
N SER A 148 23.89 12.06 -10.05
CA SER A 148 22.50 12.50 -9.97
C SER A 148 21.75 11.79 -8.84
N ASP A 149 21.19 12.60 -7.94
CA ASP A 149 20.29 12.14 -6.88
C ASP A 149 18.84 12.23 -7.34
N MET A 150 18.06 11.24 -6.97
CA MET A 150 16.62 11.21 -7.23
C MET A 150 15.86 10.60 -6.08
N LEU A 151 14.65 11.08 -5.86
CA LEU A 151 13.67 10.44 -5.01
C LEU A 151 12.75 9.61 -5.92
N TYR A 152 12.75 8.30 -5.71
CA TYR A 152 11.94 7.38 -6.50
C TYR A 152 10.78 6.83 -5.66
N THR A 153 9.62 6.69 -6.27
CA THR A 153 8.46 6.05 -5.66
C THR A 153 8.04 4.87 -6.52
N PHE A 154 8.18 3.68 -5.96
CA PHE A 154 7.63 2.46 -6.51
C PHE A 154 6.23 2.24 -5.93
N LYS A 155 5.28 1.92 -6.79
CA LYS A 155 3.90 1.62 -6.39
C LYS A 155 3.34 0.49 -7.23
N PHE A 156 2.76 -0.52 -6.57
CA PHE A 156 2.20 -1.68 -7.24
C PHE A 156 0.91 -2.16 -6.58
N GLY A 157 -0.10 -2.45 -7.41
CA GLY A 157 -1.40 -2.96 -6.97
C GLY A 157 -1.47 -4.49 -7.05
N ILE A 158 -1.65 -5.15 -5.92
CA ILE A 158 -1.82 -6.60 -5.80
C ILE A 158 -3.31 -6.88 -5.71
N ASN A 159 -3.89 -7.46 -6.76
CA ASN A 159 -5.32 -7.81 -6.79
C ASN A 159 -5.56 -9.13 -6.06
N ILE A 160 -6.66 -9.22 -5.31
CA ILE A 160 -7.09 -10.41 -4.58
C ILE A 160 -8.39 -10.93 -5.21
N GLY A 161 -8.44 -12.24 -5.47
CA GLY A 161 -9.53 -12.92 -6.15
C GLY A 161 -9.12 -13.46 -7.51
N GLY A 162 -9.81 -14.52 -7.99
CA GLY A 162 -9.46 -15.22 -9.20
C GLY A 162 -8.27 -16.16 -9.04
N SER A 163 -7.51 -16.41 -10.10
CA SER A 163 -6.35 -17.31 -10.06
C SER A 163 -5.07 -16.59 -9.64
N THR A 164 -4.25 -17.24 -8.81
CA THR A 164 -2.92 -16.74 -8.45
C THR A 164 -2.01 -16.67 -9.67
N SER A 165 -1.26 -15.58 -9.80
CA SER A 165 -0.33 -15.34 -10.92
C SER A 165 0.90 -14.58 -10.43
N THR A 166 2.08 -15.17 -10.59
CA THR A 166 3.37 -14.51 -10.35
C THR A 166 3.71 -13.48 -11.42
N THR A 167 3.06 -13.54 -12.59
CA THR A 167 3.22 -12.51 -13.62
C THR A 167 2.62 -11.19 -13.17
N THR A 168 1.34 -11.20 -12.79
CA THR A 168 0.58 -9.98 -12.45
C THR A 168 0.59 -9.65 -10.95
N GLY A 169 1.12 -10.51 -10.09
CA GLY A 169 1.04 -10.37 -8.63
C GLY A 169 -0.33 -10.68 -8.04
N ARG A 170 -1.29 -11.15 -8.84
CA ARG A 170 -2.62 -11.53 -8.36
C ARG A 170 -2.54 -12.71 -7.38
N LEU A 171 -3.31 -12.64 -6.32
CA LEU A 171 -3.51 -13.75 -5.37
C LEU A 171 -4.96 -14.25 -5.41
N ALA A 172 -5.17 -15.56 -5.39
CA ALA A 172 -6.52 -16.13 -5.28
C ALA A 172 -7.18 -15.73 -3.96
N SER A 173 -6.41 -15.69 -2.88
CA SER A 173 -6.81 -15.22 -1.57
C SER A 173 -5.60 -14.72 -0.78
N TRP A 174 -5.84 -13.90 0.24
CA TRP A 174 -4.79 -13.43 1.14
C TRP A 174 -5.29 -13.49 2.59
N THR A 175 -5.17 -14.67 3.18
CA THR A 175 -5.72 -15.00 4.51
C THR A 175 -4.66 -15.31 5.56
N SER A 176 -3.39 -15.22 5.19
CA SER A 176 -2.24 -15.45 6.09
C SER A 176 -1.16 -14.42 5.82
N GLY A 177 -0.29 -14.20 6.81
CA GLY A 177 0.82 -13.26 6.70
C GLY A 177 1.72 -13.55 5.51
N LYS A 178 1.98 -12.54 4.69
CA LYS A 178 2.90 -12.60 3.55
C LYS A 178 3.98 -11.54 3.66
N GLU A 179 5.11 -11.82 3.01
CA GLU A 179 6.19 -10.86 2.85
C GLU A 179 6.07 -10.14 1.51
N ILE A 180 6.27 -8.82 1.55
CA ILE A 180 6.44 -8.00 0.36
C ILE A 180 7.75 -7.23 0.51
N LYS A 181 8.54 -7.18 -0.56
CA LYS A 181 9.77 -6.39 -0.60
C LYS A 181 10.11 -5.95 -2.02
N LEU A 182 11.03 -5.00 -2.14
CA LEU A 182 11.61 -4.55 -3.39
C LEU A 182 13.05 -5.04 -3.47
N GLN A 183 13.44 -5.54 -4.64
CA GLN A 183 14.82 -5.88 -4.98
C GLN A 183 15.33 -4.97 -6.08
N LEU A 184 16.59 -4.58 -5.98
CA LEU A 184 17.28 -3.71 -6.92
C LEU A 184 18.62 -4.34 -7.33
N ASP A 185 19.07 -4.06 -8.56
CA ASP A 185 20.41 -4.36 -9.04
C ASP A 185 20.96 -3.20 -9.88
N GLU A 186 22.25 -3.19 -10.11
CA GLU A 186 22.88 -2.39 -11.17
C GLU A 186 23.22 -3.31 -12.35
N HIS A 187 23.11 -2.78 -13.56
CA HIS A 187 23.38 -3.56 -14.77
C HIS A 187 24.87 -3.83 -14.99
N ASP A 188 25.73 -2.90 -14.59
CA ASP A 188 27.18 -2.94 -14.85
C ASP A 188 27.94 -2.34 -13.67
N SER A 189 28.87 -3.10 -13.10
CA SER A 189 29.71 -2.69 -11.97
C SER A 189 30.66 -1.51 -12.25
N SER A 190 30.78 -1.07 -13.52
CA SER A 190 31.52 0.14 -13.87
C SER A 190 30.78 1.43 -13.54
N TYR A 191 29.47 1.34 -13.26
CA TYR A 191 28.59 2.48 -13.00
C TYR A 191 27.78 2.25 -11.74
N GLU A 192 28.22 2.87 -10.66
CA GLU A 192 27.67 2.66 -9.32
C GLU A 192 26.25 3.25 -9.17
N TRP A 193 25.38 2.48 -8.54
CA TRP A 193 24.14 2.96 -7.96
C TRP A 193 24.13 2.77 -6.44
N VAL A 194 23.66 3.80 -5.74
CA VAL A 194 23.50 3.78 -4.30
C VAL A 194 22.03 4.03 -3.96
N ALA A 195 21.44 3.14 -3.18
CA ALA A 195 20.09 3.30 -2.66
C ALA A 195 20.09 3.81 -1.21
N ASN A 196 18.93 4.33 -0.76
CA ASN A 196 18.76 4.91 0.56
C ASN A 196 19.66 6.10 0.83
N ILE A 197 19.86 6.94 -0.19
CA ILE A 197 20.70 8.13 -0.13
C ILE A 197 19.90 9.37 -0.55
N LEU A 198 20.15 10.50 0.12
CA LEU A 198 19.78 11.83 -0.34
C LEU A 198 21.05 12.67 -0.45
N GLY A 199 21.22 13.35 -1.57
CA GLY A 199 22.32 14.24 -1.81
C GLY A 199 22.33 15.41 -0.84
N ASN A 200 23.52 15.75 -0.38
CA ASN A 200 23.75 17.00 0.30
C ASN A 200 24.56 17.91 -0.61
N TYR A 201 23.96 18.98 -1.10
CA TYR A 201 24.63 20.03 -1.89
C TYR A 201 25.51 20.93 -1.02
N GLY A 202 26.24 20.35 -0.07
CA GLY A 202 27.23 21.07 0.73
C GLY A 202 28.62 21.05 0.07
N ASN A 203 29.41 22.11 0.22
CA ASN A 203 30.71 22.39 -0.39
C ASN A 203 31.86 21.38 -0.14
N ALA A 204 31.62 20.22 0.43
CA ALA A 204 32.64 19.23 0.75
C ALA A 204 32.34 17.88 0.09
N GLY A 205 32.30 17.86 -1.26
CA GLY A 205 32.21 16.63 -2.03
C GLY A 205 30.95 15.83 -1.67
N HIS A 206 30.01 15.81 -2.54
CA HIS A 206 28.78 15.00 -2.68
C HIS A 206 28.56 13.83 -1.68
N GLN A 207 28.76 14.06 -0.39
CA GLN A 207 28.47 13.08 0.65
C GLN A 207 26.96 13.11 0.94
N GLY A 208 26.23 12.16 0.37
CA GLY A 208 24.83 11.99 0.66
C GLY A 208 24.60 11.48 2.06
N ALA A 209 23.57 12.03 2.71
CA ALA A 209 23.07 11.48 3.97
C ALA A 209 22.23 10.25 3.72
N THR A 210 22.25 9.29 4.65
CA THR A 210 21.33 8.16 4.61
C THR A 210 19.89 8.67 4.65
N MET A 211 19.10 8.25 3.69
CA MET A 211 17.66 8.45 3.68
C MET A 211 16.97 7.18 4.12
N ARG A 212 16.13 7.26 5.14
CA ARG A 212 15.21 6.17 5.44
C ARG A 212 14.14 6.11 4.37
N PRO A 213 13.96 4.98 3.67
CA PRO A 213 12.83 4.82 2.78
C PRO A 213 11.53 4.93 3.56
N ARG A 214 10.47 5.28 2.86
CA ARG A 214 9.11 5.20 3.39
C ARG A 214 8.39 4.06 2.71
N VAL A 215 7.74 3.23 3.49
CA VAL A 215 7.03 2.06 3.00
C VAL A 215 5.63 2.02 3.56
N GLY A 216 4.70 1.53 2.79
CA GLY A 216 3.33 1.43 3.24
C GLY A 216 2.44 0.54 2.41
N ILE A 217 1.26 0.37 2.96
CA ILE A 217 0.17 -0.42 2.39
C ILE A 217 -1.09 0.45 2.38
N THR A 218 -1.88 0.28 1.32
CA THR A 218 -3.29 0.66 1.29
C THR A 218 -4.11 -0.55 0.90
N ALA A 219 -4.94 -1.05 1.79
CA ALA A 219 -5.89 -2.13 1.53
C ALA A 219 -7.24 -1.52 1.11
N ILE A 220 -7.73 -1.92 -0.06
CA ILE A 220 -8.98 -1.42 -0.67
C ILE A 220 -9.93 -2.60 -0.83
N GLY A 221 -11.18 -2.39 -0.47
CA GLY A 221 -12.20 -3.43 -0.58
C GLY A 221 -13.58 -2.95 -0.22
N THR A 222 -14.44 -3.89 0.10
CA THR A 222 -15.81 -3.62 0.56
C THR A 222 -16.01 -4.20 1.96
N LEU A 223 -16.70 -3.46 2.81
CA LEU A 223 -17.15 -3.92 4.13
C LEU A 223 -18.38 -4.82 4.01
#